data_83d4c9b7a036df5311f27d76e8d5d2d7
#
_entry.id   83d4c9b7a036df5311f27d76e8d5d2d7
#
_cell.length_a   1.000
_cell.length_b   1.000
_cell.length_c   1.000
_cell.angle_alpha   90.00
_cell.angle_beta   90.00
_cell.angle_gamma   90.00
#
_symmetry.space_group_name_H-M   'P 1'
#
loop_
_entity.id
_entity.type
_entity.pdbx_description
1 polymer ?
#
loop_
_entity_poly.entity_id
_entity_poly.type
_entity_poly.pdbx_seq_one_letter_code
_entity_poly.pdbx_strand_id
1 'polypeptide(L)'
;GRLKIQTIKLSTSQTEATAQVVLSFGNRDYSHSVSGYTMGGRNLLRLVAEAAAASATKSMAPGHGIVIDDIVSFRSGDEREVVSVIATFVTPRSSNTAAGSAVVRHADPYRAAAAALLAAVNRQISIVPRSANKAEAEESKDTEETQE
;
A
#
# COMPACT_ATOMS: atom_id res chain seq x y z
N GLY A 1 9.78 -11.63 5.91
CA GLY A 1 9.78 -10.19 5.80
C GLY A 1 8.42 -9.59 5.55
N ARG A 2 8.30 -8.33 5.89
CA ARG A 2 7.05 -7.57 5.76
C ARG A 2 7.35 -6.24 5.12
N LEU A 3 6.36 -5.74 4.38
CA LEU A 3 6.39 -4.36 3.93
C LEU A 3 6.16 -3.44 5.12
N LYS A 4 6.94 -2.37 5.18
CA LYS A 4 6.85 -1.36 6.23
C LYS A 4 6.69 0.01 5.61
N ILE A 5 5.97 0.89 6.30
CA ILE A 5 5.78 2.26 5.84
C ILE A 5 7.04 3.05 6.15
N GLN A 6 7.65 3.65 5.13
CA GLN A 6 8.75 4.59 5.29
C GLN A 6 8.25 6.01 5.36
N THR A 7 7.48 6.44 4.36
CA THR A 7 7.02 7.83 4.23
C THR A 7 5.65 7.87 3.61
N ILE A 8 4.85 8.82 4.05
CA ILE A 8 3.59 9.17 3.41
C ILE A 8 3.64 10.67 3.15
N LYS A 9 3.40 11.06 1.89
CA LYS A 9 3.27 12.45 1.50
C LYS A 9 1.90 12.66 0.91
N LEU A 10 1.20 13.68 1.40
CA LEU A 10 -0.12 14.03 0.90
C LEU A 10 -0.11 15.51 0.57
N SER A 11 -0.35 15.84 -0.69
CA SER A 11 -0.45 17.21 -1.17
C SER A 11 -1.86 17.46 -1.65
N THR A 12 -2.45 18.58 -1.23
CA THR A 12 -3.81 18.91 -1.62
C THR A 12 -3.83 20.30 -2.26
N SER A 13 -4.65 20.45 -3.27
CA SER A 13 -5.05 21.72 -3.83
C SER A 13 -6.57 21.88 -3.66
N GLN A 14 -7.17 22.88 -4.29
CA GLN A 14 -8.60 23.11 -4.14
C GLN A 14 -9.44 21.92 -4.61
N THR A 15 -9.03 21.26 -5.68
CA THR A 15 -9.83 20.23 -6.32
C THR A 15 -9.13 18.88 -6.41
N GLU A 16 -7.81 18.84 -6.24
CA GLU A 16 -7.03 17.61 -6.41
C GLU A 16 -6.17 17.33 -5.21
N ALA A 17 -5.85 16.05 -5.05
CA ALA A 17 -4.91 15.58 -4.06
C ALA A 17 -3.97 14.58 -4.71
N THR A 18 -2.73 14.53 -4.23
CA THR A 18 -1.76 13.53 -4.62
C THR A 18 -1.21 12.88 -3.36
N ALA A 19 -1.26 11.56 -3.31
CA ALA A 19 -0.69 10.78 -2.22
C ALA A 19 0.48 9.97 -2.75
N GLN A 20 1.58 9.99 -2.01
CA GLN A 20 2.74 9.15 -2.28
C GLN A 20 3.01 8.33 -1.04
N VAL A 21 3.14 7.02 -1.20
CA VAL A 21 3.51 6.13 -0.11
C VAL A 21 4.80 5.42 -0.49
N VAL A 22 5.78 5.50 0.38
CA VAL A 22 7.04 4.77 0.24
C VAL A 22 7.02 3.62 1.23
N LEU A 23 7.12 2.41 0.72
CA LEU A 23 7.20 1.20 1.52
C LEU A 23 8.58 0.61 1.40
N SER A 24 9.06 -0.01 2.46
CA SER A 24 10.34 -0.72 2.44
C SER A 24 10.12 -2.21 2.65
N PHE A 25 10.95 -2.99 1.99
CA PHE A 25 11.06 -4.42 2.19
C PHE A 25 12.53 -4.79 2.14
N GLY A 26 13.07 -5.17 3.29
CA GLY A 26 14.51 -5.36 3.38
C GLY A 26 15.25 -4.07 3.08
N ASN A 27 16.14 -4.11 2.11
CA ASN A 27 16.96 -2.96 1.70
C ASN A 27 16.37 -2.18 0.53
N ARG A 28 15.16 -2.53 0.09
CA ARG A 28 14.55 -1.89 -1.07
C ARG A 28 13.35 -1.08 -0.67
N ASP A 29 13.20 0.05 -1.36
CA ASP A 29 12.04 0.91 -1.22
C ASP A 29 11.20 0.83 -2.49
N TYR A 30 9.87 0.87 -2.29
CA TYR A 30 8.90 0.88 -3.37
C TYR A 30 7.99 2.07 -3.14
N SER A 31 7.83 2.88 -4.17
CA SER A 31 7.01 4.08 -4.05
C SER A 31 6.13 4.26 -5.27
N HIS A 32 4.99 4.87 -5.04
CA HIS A 32 4.07 5.25 -6.10
C HIS A 32 3.24 6.43 -5.65
N SER A 33 2.91 7.30 -6.60
CA SER A 33 2.03 8.44 -6.35
C SER A 33 0.72 8.23 -7.09
N VAL A 34 -0.36 8.53 -6.41
CA VAL A 34 -1.71 8.45 -6.96
C VAL A 34 -2.37 9.81 -6.78
N SER A 35 -3.02 10.30 -7.83
CA SER A 35 -3.73 11.56 -7.80
C SER A 35 -5.22 11.33 -7.99
N GLY A 36 -6.03 12.17 -7.39
CA GLY A 36 -7.46 12.13 -7.51
C GLY A 36 -8.11 13.43 -7.07
N TYR A 37 -9.40 13.52 -7.27
CA TYR A 37 -10.16 14.69 -6.86
C TYR A 37 -10.45 14.64 -5.36
N THR A 38 -10.38 15.78 -4.70
CA THR A 38 -10.79 15.88 -3.31
C THR A 38 -12.30 16.03 -3.24
N MET A 39 -12.93 15.18 -2.45
CA MET A 39 -14.36 15.23 -2.19
C MET A 39 -14.61 15.14 -0.69
N GLY A 40 -14.37 16.27 -0.02
CA GLY A 40 -14.68 16.38 1.39
C GLY A 40 -13.91 15.47 2.33
N GLY A 41 -12.67 15.12 2.04
CA GLY A 41 -11.80 14.37 2.94
C GLY A 41 -11.96 12.86 2.91
N ARG A 42 -13.10 12.31 2.48
CA ARG A 42 -13.30 10.86 2.41
C ARG A 42 -12.36 10.20 1.42
N ASN A 43 -12.16 10.86 0.30
CA ASN A 43 -11.28 10.35 -0.75
C ASN A 43 -9.82 10.36 -0.37
N LEU A 44 -9.42 11.15 0.62
CA LEU A 44 -8.02 11.24 1.01
C LEU A 44 -7.53 9.94 1.66
N LEU A 45 -8.33 9.32 2.51
CA LEU A 45 -7.97 8.03 3.11
C LEU A 45 -7.85 6.95 2.04
N ARG A 46 -8.80 6.91 1.12
CA ARG A 46 -8.78 5.96 0.02
C ARG A 46 -7.57 6.20 -0.89
N LEU A 47 -7.27 7.47 -1.16
CA LEU A 47 -6.14 7.81 -2.02
C LEU A 47 -4.81 7.33 -1.43
N VAL A 48 -4.63 7.52 -0.11
CA VAL A 48 -3.44 7.01 0.58
C VAL A 48 -3.38 5.49 0.54
N ALA A 49 -4.51 4.82 0.78
CA ALA A 49 -4.57 3.37 0.71
C ALA A 49 -4.27 2.86 -0.71
N GLU A 50 -4.76 3.55 -1.73
CA GLU A 50 -4.46 3.21 -3.13
C GLU A 50 -2.99 3.40 -3.46
N ALA A 51 -2.37 4.47 -2.96
CA ALA A 51 -0.94 4.68 -3.14
C ALA A 51 -0.12 3.59 -2.43
N ALA A 52 -0.54 3.19 -1.23
CA ALA A 52 0.11 2.09 -0.52
C ALA A 52 -0.04 0.77 -1.29
N ALA A 53 -1.23 0.51 -1.83
CA ALA A 53 -1.48 -0.70 -2.63
C ALA A 53 -0.61 -0.71 -3.90
N ALA A 54 -0.50 0.42 -4.58
CA ALA A 54 0.31 0.53 -5.78
C ALA A 54 1.79 0.33 -5.48
N SER A 55 2.28 0.90 -4.38
CA SER A 55 3.66 0.70 -3.95
C SER A 55 3.93 -0.76 -3.57
N ALA A 56 2.99 -1.38 -2.85
CA ALA A 56 3.09 -2.80 -2.49
C ALA A 56 3.10 -3.69 -3.73
N THR A 57 2.30 -3.36 -4.73
CA THR A 57 2.24 -4.12 -5.99
C THR A 57 3.59 -4.13 -6.70
N LYS A 58 4.37 -3.06 -6.59
CA LYS A 58 5.70 -3.01 -7.19
C LYS A 58 6.67 -4.03 -6.59
N SER A 59 6.41 -4.49 -5.36
CA SER A 59 7.24 -5.50 -4.71
C SER A 59 6.84 -6.93 -5.10
N MET A 60 5.80 -7.09 -5.90
CA MET A 60 5.23 -8.40 -6.22
C MET A 60 5.65 -8.88 -7.61
N ALA A 61 5.51 -10.18 -7.83
CA ALA A 61 5.75 -10.78 -9.13
C ALA A 61 4.73 -10.25 -10.16
N PRO A 62 5.10 -10.26 -11.46
CA PRO A 62 4.16 -9.85 -12.51
C PRO A 62 2.85 -10.62 -12.44
N GLY A 63 1.76 -9.95 -12.78
CA GLY A 63 0.42 -10.55 -12.73
C GLY A 63 -0.25 -10.50 -11.38
N HIS A 64 0.45 -9.98 -10.36
CA HIS A 64 -0.12 -9.78 -9.03
C HIS A 64 -0.61 -8.35 -8.87
N GLY A 65 -1.65 -8.17 -8.10
CA GLY A 65 -2.20 -6.85 -7.86
C GLY A 65 -3.02 -6.80 -6.58
N ILE A 66 -3.36 -5.59 -6.20
CA ILE A 66 -4.19 -5.33 -5.03
C ILE A 66 -5.30 -4.37 -5.45
N VAL A 67 -6.54 -4.76 -5.18
CA VAL A 67 -7.71 -3.91 -5.42
C VAL A 67 -8.30 -3.55 -4.07
N ILE A 68 -8.53 -2.27 -3.84
CA ILE A 68 -9.20 -1.82 -2.62
C ILE A 68 -10.70 -1.85 -2.88
N ASP A 69 -11.39 -2.73 -2.15
CA ASP A 69 -12.83 -2.88 -2.28
C ASP A 69 -13.58 -1.85 -1.44
N ASP A 70 -13.07 -1.58 -0.24
CA ASP A 70 -13.70 -0.60 0.65
C ASP A 70 -12.70 -0.09 1.69
N ILE A 71 -12.97 1.10 2.17
CA ILE A 71 -12.26 1.69 3.30
C ILE A 71 -13.25 2.43 4.18
N VAL A 72 -13.19 2.17 5.46
CA VAL A 72 -14.09 2.80 6.43
C VAL A 72 -13.29 3.29 7.63
N SER A 73 -13.78 4.37 8.22
CA SER A 73 -13.27 4.89 9.48
C SER A 73 -14.42 4.87 10.48
N PHE A 74 -14.14 4.40 11.67
CA PHE A 74 -15.16 4.30 12.71
C PHE A 74 -14.54 4.49 14.09
N ARG A 75 -15.38 4.76 15.09
CA ARG A 75 -14.95 4.81 16.48
C ARG A 75 -15.30 3.52 17.16
N SER A 76 -14.33 2.95 17.87
CA SER A 76 -14.54 1.75 18.67
C SER A 76 -15.30 2.10 19.96
N GLY A 77 -15.70 1.06 20.72
CA GLY A 77 -16.42 1.26 21.96
C GLY A 77 -15.65 2.03 23.03
N ASP A 78 -14.31 2.07 22.94
CA ASP A 78 -13.45 2.86 23.83
C ASP A 78 -13.05 4.20 23.19
N GLU A 79 -13.82 4.64 22.20
CA GLU A 79 -13.68 5.93 21.52
C GLU A 79 -12.37 6.12 20.73
N ARG A 80 -11.72 5.03 20.37
CA ARG A 80 -10.57 5.11 19.48
C ARG A 80 -11.03 5.13 18.02
N GLU A 81 -10.40 5.95 17.21
CA GLU A 81 -10.65 5.95 15.79
C GLU A 81 -9.89 4.79 15.14
N VAL A 82 -10.59 4.04 14.31
CA VAL A 82 -10.04 2.87 13.60
C VAL A 82 -10.30 3.04 12.12
N VAL A 83 -9.30 2.74 11.30
CA VAL A 83 -9.46 2.66 9.84
C VAL A 83 -9.38 1.19 9.46
N SER A 84 -10.36 0.72 8.69
CA SER A 84 -10.40 -0.64 8.16
C SER A 84 -10.41 -0.61 6.64
N VAL A 85 -9.62 -1.48 6.04
CA VAL A 85 -9.53 -1.64 4.58
C VAL A 85 -9.92 -3.06 4.23
N ILE A 86 -10.79 -3.20 3.25
CA ILE A 86 -11.08 -4.48 2.61
C ILE A 86 -10.40 -4.45 1.25
N ALA A 87 -9.52 -5.40 1.01
CA ALA A 87 -8.75 -5.45 -0.22
C ALA A 87 -8.75 -6.87 -0.79
N THR A 88 -8.70 -6.95 -2.10
CA THR A 88 -8.59 -8.22 -2.82
C THR A 88 -7.19 -8.32 -3.41
N PHE A 89 -6.49 -9.36 -3.03
CA PHE A 89 -5.19 -9.71 -3.55
C PHE A 89 -5.39 -10.59 -4.77
N VAL A 90 -4.92 -10.14 -5.92
CA VAL A 90 -5.11 -10.80 -7.19
C VAL A 90 -3.81 -11.46 -7.63
N THR A 91 -3.89 -12.73 -8.01
CA THR A 91 -2.78 -13.45 -8.63
C THR A 91 -3.21 -13.90 -10.03
N PRO A 92 -2.30 -14.41 -10.87
CA PRO A 92 -2.69 -14.91 -12.19
C PRO A 92 -3.72 -16.05 -12.14
N ARG A 93 -3.85 -16.73 -11.01
CA ARG A 93 -4.71 -17.92 -10.90
C ARG A 93 -5.86 -17.78 -9.90
N SER A 94 -5.83 -16.78 -9.05
CA SER A 94 -6.80 -16.67 -7.97
C SER A 94 -6.94 -15.25 -7.48
N SER A 95 -7.94 -15.04 -6.64
CA SER A 95 -8.07 -13.81 -5.88
C SER A 95 -8.52 -14.14 -4.47
N ASN A 96 -8.02 -13.40 -3.50
CA ASN A 96 -8.38 -13.53 -2.09
C ASN A 96 -8.69 -12.17 -1.51
N THR A 97 -9.83 -12.08 -0.84
CA THR A 97 -10.24 -10.85 -0.17
C THR A 97 -9.91 -10.96 1.31
N ALA A 98 -9.31 -9.90 1.84
CA ALA A 98 -8.94 -9.83 3.23
C ALA A 98 -9.23 -8.45 3.79
N ALA A 99 -9.38 -8.37 5.10
CA ALA A 99 -9.57 -7.11 5.80
C ALA A 99 -8.37 -6.86 6.71
N GLY A 100 -8.02 -5.59 6.84
CA GLY A 100 -7.00 -5.14 7.78
C GLY A 100 -7.47 -3.88 8.46
N SER A 101 -7.04 -3.67 9.69
CA SER A 101 -7.43 -2.51 10.47
C SER A 101 -6.23 -1.92 11.20
N ALA A 102 -6.29 -0.63 11.44
CA ALA A 102 -5.28 0.07 12.21
C ALA A 102 -5.95 1.14 13.07
N VAL A 103 -5.47 1.28 14.29
CA VAL A 103 -5.91 2.35 15.19
C VAL A 103 -5.19 3.62 14.80
N VAL A 104 -5.94 4.72 14.72
CA VAL A 104 -5.36 6.03 14.43
C VAL A 104 -4.52 6.47 15.63
N ARG A 105 -3.26 6.79 15.38
CA ARG A 105 -2.31 7.26 16.38
C ARG A 105 -1.81 8.65 15.97
N HIS A 106 -1.53 9.48 16.97
CA HIS A 106 -0.98 10.82 16.73
C HIS A 106 -1.85 11.66 15.80
N ALA A 107 -3.17 11.45 15.84
CA ALA A 107 -4.15 12.13 15.00
C ALA A 107 -3.83 12.03 13.49
N ASP A 108 -3.23 10.91 13.07
CA ASP A 108 -2.84 10.68 11.69
C ASP A 108 -3.64 9.51 11.08
N PRO A 109 -4.83 9.79 10.53
CA PRO A 109 -5.64 8.74 9.91
C PRO A 109 -5.04 8.24 8.58
N TYR A 110 -4.19 9.02 7.95
CA TYR A 110 -3.57 8.64 6.68
C TYR A 110 -2.57 7.51 6.86
N ARG A 111 -1.75 7.61 7.91
CA ARG A 111 -0.86 6.51 8.26
C ARG A 111 -1.65 5.26 8.65
N ALA A 112 -2.76 5.43 9.36
CA ALA A 112 -3.64 4.32 9.71
C ALA A 112 -4.23 3.66 8.46
N ALA A 113 -4.60 4.43 7.44
CA ALA A 113 -5.11 3.88 6.19
C ALA A 113 -4.06 3.02 5.48
N ALA A 114 -2.83 3.49 5.39
CA ALA A 114 -1.73 2.72 4.81
C ALA A 114 -1.43 1.47 5.65
N ALA A 115 -1.42 1.60 6.97
CA ALA A 115 -1.18 0.47 7.88
C ALA A 115 -2.29 -0.58 7.79
N ALA A 116 -3.54 -0.15 7.67
CA ALA A 116 -4.67 -1.04 7.50
C ALA A 116 -4.57 -1.83 6.19
N LEU A 117 -4.19 -1.15 5.10
CA LEU A 117 -3.95 -1.82 3.81
C LEU A 117 -2.85 -2.87 3.95
N LEU A 118 -1.73 -2.52 4.57
CA LEU A 118 -0.65 -3.47 4.77
C LEU A 118 -1.06 -4.64 5.66
N ALA A 119 -1.87 -4.39 6.69
CA ALA A 119 -2.39 -5.47 7.54
C ALA A 119 -3.23 -6.45 6.73
N ALA A 120 -4.00 -5.95 5.75
CA ALA A 120 -4.80 -6.80 4.89
C ALA A 120 -3.95 -7.66 3.96
N VAL A 121 -2.84 -7.13 3.44
CA VAL A 121 -2.09 -7.78 2.37
C VAL A 121 -0.79 -8.46 2.80
N ASN A 122 -0.17 -8.05 3.92
CA ASN A 122 1.11 -8.63 4.34
C ASN A 122 1.04 -10.14 4.55
N ARG A 123 -0.09 -10.65 5.02
CA ARG A 123 -0.28 -12.08 5.20
C ARG A 123 -0.24 -12.80 3.85
N GLN A 124 -0.87 -12.22 2.84
CA GLN A 124 -0.88 -12.78 1.49
C GLN A 124 0.51 -12.70 0.86
N ILE A 125 1.19 -11.57 1.05
CA ILE A 125 2.52 -11.36 0.53
C ILE A 125 3.52 -12.38 1.07
N SER A 126 3.38 -12.80 2.32
CA SER A 126 4.30 -13.75 2.92
C SER A 126 4.17 -15.18 2.36
N ILE A 127 3.06 -15.49 1.68
CA ILE A 127 2.77 -16.83 1.15
C ILE A 127 3.16 -16.94 -0.32
N VAL A 128 3.25 -15.84 -1.06
CA VAL A 128 3.42 -15.82 -2.52
C VAL A 128 4.88 -15.55 -2.88
N PRO A 129 5.41 -16.15 -3.96
CA PRO A 129 6.74 -15.81 -4.47
C PRO A 129 6.82 -14.33 -4.78
N ARG A 130 7.95 -13.70 -4.46
CA ARG A 130 8.10 -12.27 -4.57
C ARG A 130 8.94 -11.86 -5.76
N SER A 131 8.53 -10.76 -6.39
CA SER A 131 9.35 -10.14 -7.42
C SER A 131 10.59 -9.47 -6.84
N ALA A 132 10.60 -9.15 -5.53
CA ALA A 132 11.74 -8.48 -4.89
C ALA A 132 13.04 -9.26 -5.10
N ASN A 133 13.03 -10.59 -4.85
CA ASN A 133 14.22 -11.40 -5.06
C ASN A 133 14.58 -11.53 -6.55
N LYS A 134 13.57 -11.65 -7.41
CA LYS A 134 13.80 -11.70 -8.84
C LYS A 134 14.27 -10.36 -9.36
N ALA A 135 13.67 -9.28 -8.91
CA ALA A 135 14.04 -7.94 -9.33
C ALA A 135 15.49 -7.62 -8.95
N GLU A 136 15.91 -8.02 -7.75
CA GLU A 136 17.30 -7.83 -7.35
C GLU A 136 18.27 -8.61 -8.23
N ALA A 137 17.93 -9.86 -8.54
CA ALA A 137 18.75 -10.68 -9.43
C ALA A 137 18.79 -10.10 -10.83
N GLU A 138 17.66 -9.64 -11.35
CA GLU A 138 17.58 -9.03 -12.68
C GLU A 138 18.32 -7.70 -12.74
N GLU A 139 18.19 -6.87 -11.71
CA GLU A 139 18.93 -5.61 -11.65
C GLU A 139 20.43 -5.83 -11.59
N SER A 140 20.87 -6.82 -10.86
CA SER A 140 22.28 -7.16 -10.80
C SER A 140 22.80 -7.58 -12.18
N LYS A 141 22.04 -8.37 -12.91
CA LYS A 141 22.39 -8.77 -14.26
C LYS A 141 22.40 -7.59 -15.23
N ASP A 142 21.37 -6.77 -15.18
CA ASP A 142 21.27 -5.60 -16.05
C ASP A 142 22.40 -4.61 -15.78
N THR A 143 22.75 -4.43 -14.51
CA THR A 143 23.86 -3.56 -14.14
C THR A 143 25.19 -4.10 -14.69
N GLU A 144 25.40 -5.39 -14.59
CA GLU A 144 26.61 -6.02 -15.15
C GLU A 144 26.66 -5.88 -16.67
N GLU A 145 25.54 -6.12 -17.35
CA GLU A 145 25.45 -5.97 -18.80
C GLU A 145 25.67 -4.52 -19.23
N THR A 146 25.18 -3.58 -18.48
CA THR A 146 25.31 -2.16 -18.81
C THR A 146 26.74 -1.66 -18.63
N GLN A 147 27.52 -2.26 -17.75
CA GLN A 147 28.90 -1.87 -17.50
C GLN A 147 29.87 -2.38 -18.55
N GLU A 148 29.47 -3.32 -19.35
CA GLU A 148 30.25 -3.81 -20.45
C GLU A 148 30.15 -2.87 -21.67
#